data_0e1e1aceb6e873c56996da9204b3ccad
#
_entry.id   0e1e1aceb6e873c56996da9204b3ccad
#
_cell.length_a   1.000
_cell.length_b   1.000
_cell.length_c   1.000
_cell.angle_alpha   90.00
_cell.angle_beta   90.00
_cell.angle_gamma   90.00
#
_symmetry.space_group_name_H-M   'P 1'
#
loop_
_entity.id
_entity.type
_entity.pdbx_description
1 polymer ?
#
loop_
_entity_poly.entity_id
_entity_poly.type
_entity_poly.pdbx_seq_one_letter_code
_entity_poly.pdbx_strand_id
1 'polypeptide(L)'
;MDRLQFGVFLDPRAADIGRLRDYVQEVEAAGFDYVSIQDHPYVPDFLDTFALIGTLIGQTSRLRFMPNVANLPLRPAQMLAKTSASLDLLSGGRFELGIGAGRAWDQIAGLGGPRRSPREAVAAVSEAIDVLHAMWLPGRTVSVGGRYYPLAAQTGPAPAHRIGIWLGSIGPRMLGLLGHKADGWIAPLATGYEAKPAAQERIDAAARAAGRDPASIHRVIQLVGTVTDIPYTTSRPRSGPGGQPIRTTPDIWAKIITEFAAGQRFDTVNLIPEQATSEQLRLFATEVIPLARAATSDDQA
;
A
#
# COMPACT_ATOMS: atom_id res chain seq x y z
N MET A 1 -13.81 -2.38 14.85
CA MET A 1 -12.77 -2.03 13.86
C MET A 1 -11.61 -1.42 14.62
N ASP A 2 -10.38 -1.77 14.26
CA ASP A 2 -9.22 -1.02 14.76
C ASP A 2 -9.32 0.43 14.31
N ARG A 3 -8.67 1.34 15.02
CA ARG A 3 -8.66 2.77 14.74
C ARG A 3 -8.28 3.05 13.28
N LEU A 4 -9.04 3.91 12.58
CA LEU A 4 -8.74 4.37 11.22
C LEU A 4 -7.30 4.88 11.10
N GLN A 5 -6.54 4.30 10.16
CA GLN A 5 -5.12 4.58 9.95
C GLN A 5 -4.90 5.60 8.83
N PHE A 6 -3.86 6.41 8.98
CA PHE A 6 -3.51 7.44 8.02
C PHE A 6 -2.06 7.33 7.60
N GLY A 7 -1.84 7.28 6.30
CA GLY A 7 -0.51 7.30 5.71
C GLY A 7 -0.36 8.41 4.68
N VAL A 8 0.90 8.65 4.32
CA VAL A 8 1.28 9.60 3.28
C VAL A 8 2.02 8.86 2.16
N PHE A 9 1.64 9.17 0.93
CA PHE A 9 2.36 8.72 -0.25
C PHE A 9 3.56 9.62 -0.51
N LEU A 10 4.73 9.01 -0.68
CA LEU A 10 5.98 9.67 -0.98
C LEU A 10 6.41 9.38 -2.42
N ASP A 11 6.70 10.43 -3.18
CA ASP A 11 7.30 10.32 -4.51
C ASP A 11 8.82 10.17 -4.38
N PRO A 12 9.45 9.06 -4.86
CA PRO A 12 10.85 8.75 -4.61
C PRO A 12 11.82 9.49 -5.53
N ARG A 13 11.60 10.77 -5.84
CA ARG A 13 12.45 11.54 -6.76
C ARG A 13 13.82 11.83 -6.18
N ALA A 14 14.86 11.60 -6.98
CA ALA A 14 16.25 11.81 -6.58
C ALA A 14 16.65 13.29 -6.48
N ALA A 15 15.88 14.20 -7.07
CA ALA A 15 16.25 15.62 -7.18
C ALA A 15 16.37 16.33 -5.84
N ASP A 16 15.72 15.85 -4.77
CA ASP A 16 15.69 16.51 -3.48
C ASP A 16 15.72 15.53 -2.30
N ILE A 17 16.84 14.80 -2.18
CA ILE A 17 17.02 13.76 -1.14
C ILE A 17 16.96 14.36 0.28
N GLY A 18 17.50 15.57 0.48
CA GLY A 18 17.45 16.25 1.77
C GLY A 18 16.01 16.50 2.20
N ARG A 19 15.21 17.08 1.31
CA ARG A 19 13.79 17.34 1.56
C ARG A 19 12.98 16.04 1.80
N LEU A 20 13.29 14.94 1.11
CA LEU A 20 12.60 13.66 1.35
C LEU A 20 12.81 13.18 2.80
N ARG A 21 14.00 13.33 3.34
CA ARG A 21 14.32 12.97 4.73
C ARG A 21 13.59 13.86 5.72
N ASP A 22 13.66 15.18 5.54
CA ASP A 22 13.00 16.15 6.41
C ASP A 22 11.48 15.93 6.39
N TYR A 23 10.90 15.74 5.21
CA TYR A 23 9.48 15.50 5.05
C TYR A 23 9.00 14.23 5.78
N VAL A 24 9.75 13.13 5.76
CA VAL A 24 9.39 11.91 6.48
C VAL A 24 9.48 12.11 8.00
N GLN A 25 10.43 12.88 8.48
CA GLN A 25 10.48 13.24 9.91
C GLN A 25 9.28 14.12 10.31
N GLU A 26 8.87 15.05 9.44
CA GLU A 26 7.66 15.85 9.65
C GLU A 26 6.39 14.96 9.64
N VAL A 27 6.29 13.97 8.75
CA VAL A 27 5.20 12.99 8.73
C VAL A 27 5.13 12.22 10.05
N GLU A 28 6.28 11.80 10.60
CA GLU A 28 6.33 11.13 11.90
C GLU A 28 5.91 12.05 13.04
N ALA A 29 6.44 13.28 13.06
CA ALA A 29 6.10 14.28 14.06
C ALA A 29 4.62 14.68 14.03
N ALA A 30 4.02 14.75 12.84
CA ALA A 30 2.61 15.02 12.63
C ALA A 30 1.67 13.89 13.07
N GLY A 31 2.19 12.71 13.40
CA GLY A 31 1.39 11.62 13.97
C GLY A 31 0.74 10.69 12.94
N PHE A 32 1.17 10.69 11.69
CA PHE A 32 0.74 9.68 10.72
C PHE A 32 1.20 8.28 11.11
N ASP A 33 0.50 7.27 10.61
CA ASP A 33 0.74 5.88 10.97
C ASP A 33 1.75 5.20 10.04
N TYR A 34 1.82 5.60 8.75
CA TYR A 34 2.75 5.01 7.80
C TYR A 34 3.12 5.94 6.62
N VAL A 35 4.21 5.55 5.94
CA VAL A 35 4.62 6.13 4.64
C VAL A 35 4.58 5.03 3.58
N SER A 36 3.97 5.33 2.44
CA SER A 36 3.99 4.45 1.28
C SER A 36 4.79 5.08 0.14
N ILE A 37 5.60 4.27 -0.56
CA ILE A 37 6.51 4.74 -1.60
C ILE A 37 6.30 3.93 -2.87
N GLN A 38 6.10 4.61 -4.02
CA GLN A 38 5.92 3.91 -5.29
C GLN A 38 7.21 3.24 -5.77
N ASP A 39 7.08 2.09 -6.44
CA ASP A 39 8.19 1.33 -6.99
C ASP A 39 8.09 1.22 -8.51
N HIS A 40 8.61 2.23 -9.19
CA HIS A 40 8.67 2.30 -10.65
C HIS A 40 10.13 2.42 -11.11
N PRO A 41 10.93 1.32 -11.07
CA PRO A 41 12.37 1.34 -11.35
C PRO A 41 12.74 1.82 -12.76
N TYR A 42 11.76 1.86 -13.67
CA TYR A 42 11.91 2.35 -15.04
C TYR A 42 11.72 3.87 -15.18
N VAL A 43 11.44 4.59 -14.10
CA VAL A 43 11.39 6.06 -14.10
C VAL A 43 12.80 6.58 -13.77
N PRO A 44 13.46 7.31 -14.70
CA PRO A 44 14.90 7.57 -14.59
C PRO A 44 15.34 8.38 -13.36
N ASP A 45 14.49 9.26 -12.87
CA ASP A 45 14.76 10.14 -11.73
C ASP A 45 14.25 9.59 -10.39
N PHE A 46 13.77 8.34 -10.36
CA PHE A 46 13.35 7.68 -9.12
C PHE A 46 14.50 6.94 -8.47
N LEU A 47 14.62 7.11 -7.16
CA LEU A 47 15.46 6.26 -6.33
C LEU A 47 14.88 4.83 -6.27
N ASP A 48 15.73 3.84 -6.04
CA ASP A 48 15.26 2.51 -5.70
C ASP A 48 14.45 2.57 -4.40
N THR A 49 13.22 2.06 -4.46
CA THR A 49 12.25 2.15 -3.37
C THR A 49 12.72 1.47 -2.10
N PHE A 50 13.37 0.31 -2.19
CA PHE A 50 13.82 -0.43 -1.01
C PHE A 50 15.08 0.17 -0.40
N ALA A 51 15.98 0.73 -1.21
CA ALA A 51 17.13 1.51 -0.72
C ALA A 51 16.66 2.77 0.03
N LEU A 52 15.66 3.47 -0.53
CA LEU A 52 15.05 4.63 0.11
C LEU A 52 14.35 4.26 1.42
N ILE A 53 13.50 3.22 1.41
CA ILE A 53 12.84 2.73 2.64
C ILE A 53 13.90 2.37 3.69
N GLY A 54 14.95 1.62 3.34
CA GLY A 54 16.01 1.26 4.28
C GLY A 54 16.70 2.47 4.92
N THR A 55 16.85 3.55 4.17
CA THR A 55 17.42 4.82 4.68
C THR A 55 16.44 5.54 5.62
N LEU A 56 15.18 5.66 5.23
CA LEU A 56 14.16 6.44 5.96
C LEU A 56 13.68 5.72 7.21
N ILE A 57 13.51 4.41 7.16
CA ILE A 57 13.05 3.60 8.29
C ILE A 57 14.02 3.64 9.47
N GLY A 58 15.33 3.76 9.17
CA GLY A 58 16.38 3.93 10.19
C GLY A 58 16.43 5.34 10.81
N GLN A 59 15.76 6.32 10.20
CA GLN A 59 15.70 7.72 10.68
C GLN A 59 14.41 8.03 11.45
N THR A 60 13.53 7.05 11.57
CA THR A 60 12.23 7.15 12.25
C THR A 60 12.13 6.10 13.35
N SER A 61 11.20 6.29 14.27
CA SER A 61 11.03 5.41 15.44
C SER A 61 9.68 4.69 15.49
N ARG A 62 8.65 5.27 14.85
CA ARG A 62 7.27 4.81 14.95
C ARG A 62 6.61 4.53 13.61
N LEU A 63 6.93 5.32 12.58
CA LEU A 63 6.35 5.18 11.24
C LEU A 63 6.58 3.78 10.66
N ARG A 64 5.53 3.20 10.14
CA ARG A 64 5.62 2.02 9.28
C ARG A 64 5.86 2.43 7.84
N PHE A 65 6.47 1.54 7.10
CA PHE A 65 6.80 1.77 5.68
C PHE A 65 6.31 0.62 4.81
N MET A 66 5.87 0.96 3.60
CA MET A 66 5.49 -0.02 2.60
C MET A 66 5.78 0.47 1.18
N PRO A 67 6.24 -0.40 0.28
CA PRO A 67 6.19 -0.08 -1.14
C PRO A 67 4.72 -0.04 -1.61
N ASN A 68 4.35 0.95 -2.42
CA ASN A 68 2.99 1.10 -2.94
C ASN A 68 3.01 1.21 -4.47
N VAL A 69 3.20 0.13 -5.17
CA VAL A 69 3.48 -1.24 -4.71
C VAL A 69 4.74 -1.76 -5.36
N ALA A 70 5.45 -2.71 -4.70
CA ALA A 70 6.64 -3.34 -5.24
C ALA A 70 6.38 -3.91 -6.65
N ASN A 71 7.28 -3.66 -7.59
CA ASN A 71 7.21 -4.15 -8.96
C ASN A 71 7.71 -5.60 -9.03
N LEU A 72 6.82 -6.55 -8.71
CA LEU A 72 7.17 -7.98 -8.64
C LEU A 72 7.89 -8.53 -9.89
N PRO A 73 7.58 -8.14 -11.15
CA PRO A 73 8.32 -8.58 -12.31
C PRO A 73 9.82 -8.22 -12.29
N LEU A 74 10.20 -7.13 -11.64
CA LEU A 74 11.58 -6.66 -11.51
C LEU A 74 12.23 -7.03 -10.18
N ARG A 75 11.47 -7.65 -9.26
CA ARG A 75 11.94 -8.04 -7.92
C ARG A 75 11.62 -9.52 -7.67
N PRO A 76 12.55 -10.44 -7.95
CA PRO A 76 12.32 -11.87 -7.71
C PRO A 76 11.81 -12.13 -6.29
N ALA A 77 10.77 -12.98 -6.17
CA ALA A 77 10.06 -13.19 -4.91
C ALA A 77 10.99 -13.63 -3.76
N GLN A 78 12.03 -14.42 -4.07
CA GLN A 78 13.02 -14.89 -3.11
C GLN A 78 13.83 -13.73 -2.51
N MET A 79 14.27 -12.81 -3.35
CA MET A 79 15.00 -11.62 -2.89
C MET A 79 14.06 -10.63 -2.20
N LEU A 80 12.83 -10.51 -2.69
CA LEU A 80 11.81 -9.68 -2.06
C LEU A 80 11.50 -10.18 -0.63
N ALA A 81 11.38 -11.51 -0.44
CA ALA A 81 11.21 -12.11 0.88
C ALA A 81 12.37 -11.75 1.83
N LYS A 82 13.61 -11.89 1.34
CA LYS A 82 14.79 -11.57 2.14
C LYS A 82 14.87 -10.08 2.50
N THR A 83 14.65 -9.21 1.53
CA THR A 83 14.69 -7.76 1.74
C THR A 83 13.62 -7.31 2.72
N SER A 84 12.38 -7.81 2.57
CA SER A 84 11.26 -7.47 3.45
C SER A 84 11.52 -7.90 4.89
N ALA A 85 11.95 -9.14 5.11
CA ALA A 85 12.29 -9.62 6.45
C ALA A 85 13.48 -8.86 7.06
N SER A 86 14.45 -8.45 6.25
CA SER A 86 15.59 -7.64 6.72
C SER A 86 15.15 -6.26 7.16
N LEU A 87 14.33 -5.57 6.36
CA LEU A 87 13.78 -4.25 6.72
C LEU A 87 12.90 -4.32 7.97
N ASP A 88 12.13 -5.37 8.08
CA ASP A 88 11.27 -5.60 9.24
C ASP A 88 12.08 -5.82 10.52
N LEU A 89 13.10 -6.67 10.49
CA LEU A 89 14.01 -6.89 11.61
C LEU A 89 14.77 -5.62 12.00
N LEU A 90 15.35 -4.91 11.02
CA LEU A 90 16.12 -3.68 11.25
C LEU A 90 15.25 -2.56 11.82
N SER A 91 13.97 -2.57 11.55
CA SER A 91 13.02 -1.55 12.03
C SER A 91 12.26 -1.95 13.30
N GLY A 92 12.39 -3.19 13.77
CA GLY A 92 11.61 -3.70 14.90
C GLY A 92 10.13 -3.87 14.57
N GLY A 93 9.79 -4.37 13.37
CA GLY A 93 8.42 -4.70 12.99
C GLY A 93 7.64 -3.55 12.33
N ARG A 94 8.32 -2.64 11.60
CA ARG A 94 7.68 -1.47 10.96
C ARG A 94 7.64 -1.53 9.44
N PHE A 95 7.70 -2.72 8.86
CA PHE A 95 7.66 -2.89 7.40
C PHE A 95 6.47 -3.75 6.99
N GLU A 96 5.70 -3.28 6.00
CA GLU A 96 4.62 -4.02 5.33
C GLU A 96 4.94 -4.16 3.84
N LEU A 97 4.39 -5.15 3.16
CA LEU A 97 4.73 -5.45 1.78
C LEU A 97 3.56 -5.25 0.81
N GLY A 98 3.51 -4.09 0.16
CA GLY A 98 2.63 -3.91 -0.99
C GLY A 98 3.22 -4.52 -2.26
N ILE A 99 2.44 -5.32 -3.01
CA ILE A 99 2.88 -6.00 -4.24
C ILE A 99 1.97 -5.66 -5.42
N GLY A 100 2.58 -5.36 -6.56
CA GLY A 100 1.93 -5.22 -7.86
C GLY A 100 2.37 -6.30 -8.85
N ALA A 101 1.43 -6.77 -9.66
CA ALA A 101 1.68 -7.79 -10.69
C ALA A 101 2.50 -7.29 -11.89
N GLY A 102 2.74 -5.99 -11.97
CA GLY A 102 3.27 -5.30 -13.14
C GLY A 102 2.17 -4.76 -14.06
N ARG A 103 2.46 -3.65 -14.74
CA ARG A 103 1.53 -3.00 -15.68
C ARG A 103 2.25 -2.42 -16.90
N ALA A 104 3.34 -1.72 -16.70
CA ALA A 104 4.13 -1.07 -17.75
C ALA A 104 5.09 -2.07 -18.41
N TRP A 105 4.54 -3.05 -19.15
CA TRP A 105 5.29 -4.22 -19.62
C TRP A 105 6.45 -3.88 -20.55
N ASP A 106 6.35 -2.78 -21.35
CA ASP A 106 7.44 -2.32 -22.21
C ASP A 106 8.62 -1.81 -21.40
N GLN A 107 8.36 -1.01 -20.39
CA GLN A 107 9.39 -0.48 -19.47
C GLN A 107 9.99 -1.60 -18.60
N ILE A 108 9.15 -2.52 -18.11
CA ILE A 108 9.61 -3.71 -17.37
C ILE A 108 10.56 -4.54 -18.24
N ALA A 109 10.18 -4.81 -19.48
CA ALA A 109 11.03 -5.55 -20.42
C ALA A 109 12.33 -4.80 -20.77
N GLY A 110 12.26 -3.47 -20.87
CA GLY A 110 13.43 -2.62 -21.07
C GLY A 110 14.49 -2.72 -19.96
N LEU A 111 14.07 -3.08 -18.74
CA LEU A 111 14.96 -3.37 -17.60
C LEU A 111 15.27 -4.88 -17.46
N GLY A 112 15.00 -5.69 -18.48
CA GLY A 112 15.27 -7.14 -18.46
C GLY A 112 14.23 -7.97 -17.73
N GLY A 113 13.12 -7.36 -17.28
CA GLY A 113 12.01 -8.08 -16.66
C GLY A 113 11.15 -8.84 -17.67
N PRO A 114 10.37 -9.82 -17.21
CA PRO A 114 9.52 -10.62 -18.08
C PRO A 114 8.29 -9.83 -18.55
N ARG A 115 7.78 -10.16 -19.72
CA ARG A 115 6.41 -9.85 -20.14
C ARG A 115 5.49 -10.98 -19.69
N ARG A 116 4.35 -10.65 -19.12
CA ARG A 116 3.34 -11.62 -18.67
C ARG A 116 1.96 -11.25 -19.17
N SER A 117 1.24 -12.24 -19.65
CA SER A 117 -0.19 -12.12 -19.86
C SER A 117 -0.92 -11.91 -18.53
N PRO A 118 -2.16 -11.40 -18.53
CA PRO A 118 -2.95 -11.23 -17.31
C PRO A 118 -3.10 -12.52 -16.48
N ARG A 119 -3.19 -13.69 -17.14
CA ARG A 119 -3.26 -14.99 -16.45
C ARG A 119 -1.93 -15.36 -15.80
N GLU A 120 -0.83 -15.15 -16.50
CA GLU A 120 0.52 -15.42 -15.98
C GLU A 120 0.87 -14.47 -14.83
N ALA A 121 0.46 -13.21 -14.91
CA ALA A 121 0.67 -12.23 -13.85
C ALA A 121 -0.02 -12.65 -12.54
N VAL A 122 -1.26 -13.14 -12.61
CA VAL A 122 -1.99 -13.66 -11.45
C VAL A 122 -1.29 -14.91 -10.88
N ALA A 123 -0.89 -15.85 -11.73
CA ALA A 123 -0.19 -17.05 -11.29
C ALA A 123 1.17 -16.72 -10.63
N ALA A 124 1.91 -15.78 -11.21
CA ALA A 124 3.18 -15.33 -10.65
C ALA A 124 3.02 -14.65 -9.28
N VAL A 125 1.99 -13.82 -9.08
CA VAL A 125 1.71 -13.23 -7.76
C VAL A 125 1.33 -14.30 -6.76
N SER A 126 0.53 -15.30 -7.16
CA SER A 126 0.17 -16.43 -6.29
C SER A 126 1.41 -17.21 -5.83
N GLU A 127 2.30 -17.56 -6.76
CA GLU A 127 3.56 -18.24 -6.43
C GLU A 127 4.48 -17.37 -5.55
N ALA A 128 4.54 -16.06 -5.82
CA ALA A 128 5.33 -15.14 -5.01
C ALA A 128 4.86 -15.12 -3.55
N ILE A 129 3.54 -15.08 -3.30
CA ILE A 129 2.97 -15.14 -1.95
C ILE A 129 3.37 -16.43 -1.25
N ASP A 130 3.33 -17.58 -1.93
CA ASP A 130 3.73 -18.87 -1.38
C ASP A 130 5.22 -18.88 -1.01
N VAL A 131 6.08 -18.32 -1.85
CA VAL A 131 7.52 -18.17 -1.59
C VAL A 131 7.79 -17.25 -0.41
N LEU A 132 7.11 -16.10 -0.33
CA LEU A 132 7.25 -15.16 0.77
C LEU A 132 6.92 -15.83 2.11
N HIS A 133 5.74 -16.44 2.20
CA HIS A 133 5.33 -17.14 3.42
C HIS A 133 6.28 -18.28 3.78
N ALA A 134 6.72 -19.08 2.80
CA ALA A 134 7.65 -20.19 3.04
C ALA A 134 9.01 -19.68 3.58
N MET A 135 9.58 -18.63 2.97
CA MET A 135 10.87 -18.07 3.39
C MET A 135 10.85 -17.37 4.74
N TRP A 136 9.69 -16.92 5.21
CA TRP A 136 9.53 -16.28 6.51
C TRP A 136 9.29 -17.26 7.66
N LEU A 137 9.19 -18.56 7.37
CA LEU A 137 9.07 -19.59 8.42
C LEU A 137 10.39 -19.72 9.19
N PRO A 138 10.37 -19.58 10.53
CA PRO A 138 11.58 -19.61 11.33
C PRO A 138 12.26 -20.98 11.30
N GLY A 139 13.58 -20.99 11.09
CA GLY A 139 14.43 -22.17 11.26
C GLY A 139 14.16 -23.34 10.31
N ARG A 140 13.42 -23.13 9.23
CA ARG A 140 13.08 -24.18 8.27
C ARG A 140 13.72 -23.94 6.92
N THR A 141 14.32 -25.00 6.38
CA THR A 141 14.65 -25.09 4.97
C THR A 141 13.40 -25.47 4.20
N VAL A 142 13.04 -24.67 3.22
CA VAL A 142 11.79 -24.83 2.46
C VAL A 142 12.05 -24.95 0.97
N SER A 143 11.17 -25.68 0.29
CA SER A 143 11.11 -25.75 -1.17
C SER A 143 9.70 -25.41 -1.62
N VAL A 144 9.58 -24.58 -2.64
CA VAL A 144 8.30 -24.22 -3.27
C VAL A 144 8.41 -24.50 -4.75
N GLY A 145 7.57 -25.39 -5.23
CA GLY A 145 7.44 -25.66 -6.67
C GLY A 145 6.75 -24.49 -7.36
N GLY A 146 7.18 -24.18 -8.59
CA GLY A 146 6.53 -23.11 -9.35
C GLY A 146 7.17 -22.92 -10.72
N ARG A 147 6.48 -22.18 -11.58
CA ARG A 147 6.96 -21.80 -12.91
C ARG A 147 7.71 -20.49 -12.89
N TYR A 148 7.32 -19.56 -12.00
CA TYR A 148 7.79 -18.18 -11.99
C TYR A 148 8.84 -17.92 -10.93
N TYR A 149 8.67 -18.52 -9.75
CA TYR A 149 9.52 -18.29 -8.58
C TYR A 149 9.83 -19.61 -7.83
N PRO A 150 10.40 -20.62 -8.52
CA PRO A 150 10.76 -21.87 -7.83
C PRO A 150 11.79 -21.59 -6.74
N LEU A 151 11.62 -22.26 -5.60
CA LEU A 151 12.51 -22.20 -4.45
C LEU A 151 12.95 -23.62 -4.09
N ALA A 152 14.27 -23.84 -3.98
CA ALA A 152 14.83 -25.14 -3.64
C ALA A 152 15.73 -25.03 -2.42
N ALA A 153 15.38 -25.75 -1.36
CA ALA A 153 16.20 -25.93 -0.15
C ALA A 153 16.78 -24.61 0.41
N GLN A 154 15.95 -23.59 0.53
CA GLN A 154 16.37 -22.27 1.04
C GLN A 154 15.70 -21.95 2.37
N THR A 155 16.33 -21.02 3.10
CA THR A 155 15.77 -20.43 4.30
C THR A 155 16.08 -18.93 4.31
N GLY A 156 15.22 -18.15 4.90
CA GLY A 156 15.41 -16.72 5.11
C GLY A 156 15.41 -16.38 6.60
N PRO A 157 15.75 -15.14 6.98
CA PRO A 157 15.46 -14.68 8.33
C PRO A 157 13.94 -14.62 8.52
N ALA A 158 13.48 -15.07 9.69
CA ALA A 158 12.11 -14.80 10.09
C ALA A 158 11.97 -13.31 10.40
N PRO A 159 10.89 -12.63 9.94
CA PRO A 159 10.66 -11.23 10.28
C PRO A 159 10.37 -11.04 11.78
N ALA A 160 10.48 -9.80 12.26
CA ALA A 160 10.20 -9.44 13.65
C ALA A 160 8.69 -9.52 13.97
N HIS A 161 7.84 -9.27 12.99
CA HIS A 161 6.39 -9.46 13.08
C HIS A 161 5.86 -10.20 11.85
N ARG A 162 4.58 -10.53 11.84
CA ARG A 162 3.93 -11.07 10.64
C ARG A 162 3.74 -9.95 9.61
N ILE A 163 4.66 -9.87 8.64
CA ILE A 163 4.56 -8.90 7.54
C ILE A 163 3.26 -9.15 6.75
N GLY A 164 2.41 -8.14 6.64
CA GLY A 164 1.22 -8.19 5.80
C GLY A 164 1.58 -8.11 4.32
N ILE A 165 0.92 -8.93 3.50
CA ILE A 165 1.04 -8.89 2.03
C ILE A 165 -0.18 -8.19 1.46
N TRP A 166 0.01 -7.00 0.88
CA TRP A 166 -1.05 -6.15 0.39
C TRP A 166 -0.97 -6.02 -1.13
N LEU A 167 -2.07 -6.22 -1.84
CA LEU A 167 -2.06 -6.20 -3.30
C LEU A 167 -2.68 -4.92 -3.88
N GLY A 168 -1.93 -4.25 -4.78
CA GLY A 168 -2.49 -3.24 -5.67
C GLY A 168 -3.16 -3.90 -6.87
N SER A 169 -4.48 -4.11 -6.82
CA SER A 169 -5.19 -4.94 -7.80
C SER A 169 -6.52 -4.35 -8.27
N ILE A 170 -6.85 -4.61 -9.55
CA ILE A 170 -8.07 -4.12 -10.20
C ILE A 170 -8.87 -5.28 -10.80
N GLY A 171 -8.21 -6.19 -11.50
CA GLY A 171 -8.89 -7.23 -12.28
C GLY A 171 -9.55 -8.32 -11.44
N PRO A 172 -10.67 -8.89 -11.89
CA PRO A 172 -11.48 -9.82 -11.09
C PRO A 172 -10.73 -11.06 -10.59
N ARG A 173 -9.78 -11.59 -11.37
CA ARG A 173 -8.95 -12.73 -10.97
C ARG A 173 -7.96 -12.36 -9.87
N MET A 174 -7.38 -11.16 -9.94
CA MET A 174 -6.43 -10.68 -8.93
C MET A 174 -7.16 -10.33 -7.62
N LEU A 175 -8.36 -9.74 -7.69
CA LEU A 175 -9.22 -9.51 -6.52
C LEU A 175 -9.62 -10.84 -5.86
N GLY A 176 -9.90 -11.87 -6.67
CA GLY A 176 -10.14 -13.21 -6.14
C GLY A 176 -8.90 -13.81 -5.44
N LEU A 177 -7.71 -13.69 -6.05
CA LEU A 177 -6.46 -14.11 -5.42
C LEU A 177 -6.20 -13.36 -4.11
N LEU A 178 -6.47 -12.05 -4.09
CA LEU A 178 -6.33 -11.22 -2.89
C LEU A 178 -7.17 -11.76 -1.74
N GLY A 179 -8.47 -11.94 -1.96
CA GLY A 179 -9.36 -12.50 -0.94
C GLY A 179 -8.90 -13.87 -0.43
N HIS A 180 -8.36 -14.69 -1.33
CA HIS A 180 -7.91 -16.04 -1.01
C HIS A 180 -6.60 -16.07 -0.20
N LYS A 181 -5.60 -15.19 -0.49
CA LYS A 181 -4.22 -15.32 0.03
C LYS A 181 -3.61 -14.08 0.66
N ALA A 182 -4.07 -12.87 0.32
CA ALA A 182 -3.42 -11.64 0.76
C ALA A 182 -4.08 -11.03 2.00
N ASP A 183 -3.36 -10.11 2.66
CA ASP A 183 -3.77 -9.50 3.92
C ASP A 183 -4.37 -8.10 3.73
N GLY A 184 -4.20 -7.49 2.55
CA GLY A 184 -4.76 -6.17 2.28
C GLY A 184 -4.98 -5.87 0.81
N TRP A 185 -5.87 -4.93 0.56
CA TRP A 185 -6.14 -4.33 -0.74
C TRP A 185 -5.73 -2.87 -0.75
N ILE A 186 -4.75 -2.52 -1.55
CA ILE A 186 -4.46 -1.13 -1.87
C ILE A 186 -5.28 -0.80 -3.12
N ALA A 187 -6.41 -0.11 -2.95
CA ALA A 187 -7.28 0.24 -4.07
C ALA A 187 -6.53 1.20 -5.02
N PRO A 188 -6.14 0.77 -6.23
CA PRO A 188 -5.41 1.64 -7.14
C PRO A 188 -6.25 2.85 -7.55
N LEU A 189 -5.61 3.99 -7.81
CA LEU A 189 -6.28 5.17 -8.36
C LEU A 189 -6.99 4.88 -9.69
N ALA A 190 -6.55 3.84 -10.41
CA ALA A 190 -7.21 3.37 -11.62
C ALA A 190 -8.54 2.61 -11.38
N THR A 191 -8.86 2.25 -10.14
CA THR A 191 -10.17 1.69 -9.79
C THR A 191 -11.18 2.82 -9.66
N GLY A 192 -12.13 2.89 -10.59
CA GLY A 192 -13.17 3.92 -10.56
C GLY A 192 -13.95 3.93 -9.24
N TYR A 193 -14.47 5.09 -8.87
CA TYR A 193 -15.26 5.26 -7.63
C TYR A 193 -16.38 4.23 -7.56
N GLU A 194 -17.19 4.13 -8.62
CA GLU A 194 -18.34 3.23 -8.74
C GLU A 194 -17.95 1.73 -8.78
N ALA A 195 -16.69 1.42 -9.09
CA ALA A 195 -16.25 0.03 -9.18
C ALA A 195 -15.73 -0.53 -7.83
N LYS A 196 -15.50 0.32 -6.84
CA LYS A 196 -14.94 -0.12 -5.54
C LYS A 196 -15.86 -1.03 -4.75
N PRO A 197 -17.18 -0.78 -4.62
CA PRO A 197 -18.08 -1.69 -3.92
C PRO A 197 -18.06 -3.11 -4.53
N ALA A 198 -18.18 -3.23 -5.84
CA ALA A 198 -18.15 -4.53 -6.52
C ALA A 198 -16.79 -5.24 -6.39
N ALA A 199 -15.68 -4.48 -6.33
CA ALA A 199 -14.36 -5.03 -6.04
C ALA A 199 -14.28 -5.59 -4.61
N GLN A 200 -14.83 -4.87 -3.63
CA GLN A 200 -14.91 -5.32 -2.23
C GLN A 200 -15.71 -6.60 -2.08
N GLU A 201 -16.90 -6.67 -2.68
CA GLU A 201 -17.74 -7.87 -2.67
C GLU A 201 -17.02 -9.08 -3.23
N ARG A 202 -16.25 -8.90 -4.31
CA ARG A 202 -15.46 -9.98 -4.92
C ARG A 202 -14.34 -10.46 -4.01
N ILE A 203 -13.66 -9.55 -3.33
CA ILE A 203 -12.63 -9.89 -2.33
C ILE A 203 -13.26 -10.68 -1.20
N ASP A 204 -14.37 -10.21 -0.67
CA ASP A 204 -15.09 -10.84 0.44
C ASP A 204 -15.59 -12.24 0.10
N ALA A 205 -16.18 -12.40 -1.09
CA ALA A 205 -16.65 -13.69 -1.57
C ALA A 205 -15.48 -14.71 -1.69
N ALA A 206 -14.32 -14.23 -2.20
CA ALA A 206 -13.14 -15.07 -2.33
C ALA A 206 -12.53 -15.43 -0.95
N ALA A 207 -12.55 -14.49 0.00
CA ALA A 207 -12.09 -14.72 1.37
C ALA A 207 -12.96 -15.80 2.05
N ARG A 208 -14.27 -15.65 2.00
CA ARG A 208 -15.20 -16.67 2.57
C ARG A 208 -15.04 -18.02 1.92
N ALA A 209 -14.88 -18.07 0.60
CA ALA A 209 -14.63 -19.34 -0.12
C ALA A 209 -13.32 -20.02 0.30
N ALA A 210 -12.35 -19.26 0.78
CA ALA A 210 -11.09 -19.75 1.34
C ALA A 210 -11.14 -20.01 2.85
N GLY A 211 -12.29 -19.88 3.49
CA GLY A 211 -12.44 -20.06 4.95
C GLY A 211 -11.83 -18.91 5.76
N ARG A 212 -11.64 -17.73 5.15
CA ARG A 212 -11.07 -16.53 5.81
C ARG A 212 -12.18 -15.55 6.15
N ASP A 213 -11.99 -14.84 7.26
CA ASP A 213 -12.85 -13.71 7.60
C ASP A 213 -12.53 -12.51 6.69
N PRO A 214 -13.49 -11.99 5.90
CA PRO A 214 -13.29 -10.78 5.11
C PRO A 214 -12.87 -9.54 5.92
N ALA A 215 -13.27 -9.47 7.19
CA ALA A 215 -12.91 -8.36 8.08
C ALA A 215 -11.41 -8.36 8.45
N SER A 216 -10.73 -9.50 8.32
CA SER A 216 -9.28 -9.59 8.55
C SER A 216 -8.42 -9.00 7.42
N ILE A 217 -9.05 -8.62 6.28
CA ILE A 217 -8.34 -8.08 5.13
C ILE A 217 -8.42 -6.55 5.16
N HIS A 218 -7.29 -5.89 5.27
CA HIS A 218 -7.20 -4.43 5.26
C HIS A 218 -7.64 -3.80 3.94
N ARG A 219 -8.15 -2.58 4.00
CA ARG A 219 -8.64 -1.82 2.84
C ARG A 219 -8.04 -0.42 2.84
N VAL A 220 -7.17 -0.16 1.89
CA VAL A 220 -6.52 1.16 1.71
C VAL A 220 -7.20 1.93 0.61
N ILE A 221 -7.73 3.11 0.95
CA ILE A 221 -8.15 4.11 -0.05
C ILE A 221 -7.01 5.10 -0.29
N GLN A 222 -6.76 5.45 -1.53
CA GLN A 222 -5.82 6.48 -1.92
C GLN A 222 -6.58 7.74 -2.30
N LEU A 223 -6.32 8.86 -1.62
CA LEU A 223 -6.99 10.13 -1.85
C LEU A 223 -5.96 11.20 -2.23
N VAL A 224 -6.22 11.89 -3.33
CA VAL A 224 -5.35 12.97 -3.84
C VAL A 224 -5.97 14.31 -3.49
N GLY A 225 -5.19 15.22 -2.91
CA GLY A 225 -5.72 16.56 -2.71
C GLY A 225 -4.94 17.44 -1.75
N THR A 226 -5.60 18.53 -1.35
CA THR A 226 -5.06 19.63 -0.55
C THR A 226 -6.14 20.12 0.41
N VAL A 227 -5.76 20.43 1.65
CA VAL A 227 -6.64 21.12 2.61
C VAL A 227 -6.60 22.62 2.28
N THR A 228 -7.78 23.24 2.16
CA THR A 228 -7.95 24.65 1.87
C THR A 228 -8.98 25.27 2.84
N ASP A 229 -9.10 26.57 2.83
CA ASP A 229 -10.12 27.34 3.55
C ASP A 229 -11.41 27.54 2.74
N ILE A 230 -11.44 27.07 1.49
CA ILE A 230 -12.59 27.23 0.60
C ILE A 230 -13.41 25.91 0.61
N PRO A 231 -14.68 25.95 1.02
CA PRO A 231 -15.56 24.80 0.97
C PRO A 231 -15.88 24.47 -0.50
N TYR A 232 -15.27 23.41 -1.00
CA TYR A 232 -15.53 22.85 -2.31
C TYR A 232 -15.99 21.41 -2.18
N THR A 233 -17.15 21.10 -2.73
CA THR A 233 -17.65 19.74 -2.79
C THR A 233 -17.41 19.18 -4.18
N THR A 234 -16.62 18.13 -4.28
CA THR A 234 -16.54 17.33 -5.49
C THR A 234 -17.49 16.15 -5.37
N SER A 235 -18.30 15.93 -6.39
CA SER A 235 -19.16 14.74 -6.46
C SER A 235 -18.36 13.45 -6.67
N ARG A 236 -17.09 13.55 -7.05
CA ARG A 236 -16.20 12.41 -7.31
C ARG A 236 -14.79 12.73 -6.84
N PRO A 237 -14.44 12.38 -5.60
CA PRO A 237 -13.08 12.55 -5.09
C PRO A 237 -12.08 11.76 -5.94
N ARG A 238 -10.87 12.27 -6.07
CA ARG A 238 -9.79 11.57 -6.81
C ARG A 238 -9.31 10.36 -6.04
N SER A 239 -10.10 9.32 -6.17
CA SER A 239 -9.84 7.96 -5.72
C SER A 239 -9.99 6.97 -6.87
N GLY A 240 -9.95 7.45 -8.12
CA GLY A 240 -10.10 6.64 -9.32
C GLY A 240 -10.14 7.48 -10.61
N PRO A 241 -10.25 6.82 -11.79
CA PRO A 241 -10.33 7.51 -13.08
C PRO A 241 -11.47 8.53 -13.14
N GLY A 242 -11.18 9.70 -13.68
CA GLY A 242 -12.15 10.80 -13.82
C GLY A 242 -12.45 11.57 -12.54
N GLY A 243 -11.87 11.19 -11.42
CA GLY A 243 -11.96 11.94 -10.17
C GLY A 243 -11.10 13.20 -10.19
N GLN A 244 -11.53 14.21 -9.45
CA GLN A 244 -10.78 15.45 -9.24
C GLN A 244 -10.00 15.40 -7.92
N PRO A 245 -8.84 16.06 -7.81
CA PRO A 245 -8.20 16.28 -6.53
C PRO A 245 -9.19 16.93 -5.55
N ILE A 246 -9.16 16.47 -4.30
CA ILE A 246 -9.97 17.03 -3.23
C ILE A 246 -9.28 18.31 -2.76
N ARG A 247 -9.91 19.46 -2.96
CA ARG A 247 -9.44 20.77 -2.49
C ARG A 247 -10.56 21.41 -1.71
N THR A 248 -10.54 21.25 -0.40
CA THR A 248 -11.65 21.68 0.46
C THR A 248 -11.24 21.82 1.91
N THR A 249 -12.17 22.25 2.75
CA THR A 249 -12.00 22.47 4.18
C THR A 249 -11.83 21.14 4.95
N PRO A 250 -11.25 21.18 6.16
CA PRO A 250 -11.03 19.98 6.98
C PRO A 250 -12.28 19.18 7.27
N ASP A 251 -13.40 19.85 7.53
CA ASP A 251 -14.68 19.20 7.85
C ASP A 251 -15.25 18.42 6.65
N ILE A 252 -15.10 18.95 5.44
CA ILE A 252 -15.54 18.26 4.21
C ILE A 252 -14.58 17.10 3.90
N TRP A 253 -13.26 17.28 4.10
CA TRP A 253 -12.31 16.18 4.02
C TRP A 253 -12.67 15.03 4.95
N ALA A 254 -12.97 15.34 6.22
CA ALA A 254 -13.38 14.34 7.19
C ALA A 254 -14.65 13.59 6.76
N LYS A 255 -15.67 14.30 6.23
CA LYS A 255 -16.89 13.68 5.69
C LYS A 255 -16.59 12.71 4.53
N ILE A 256 -15.76 13.11 3.58
CA ILE A 256 -15.34 12.24 2.47
C ILE A 256 -14.63 10.99 2.98
N ILE A 257 -13.72 11.12 3.94
CA ILE A 257 -13.02 9.99 4.55
C ILE A 257 -13.99 9.06 5.27
N THR A 258 -14.91 9.62 6.06
CA THR A 258 -15.93 8.84 6.79
C THR A 258 -16.85 8.08 5.83
N GLU A 259 -17.23 8.68 4.70
CA GLU A 259 -18.01 8.00 3.67
C GLU A 259 -17.29 6.77 3.11
N PHE A 260 -15.96 6.86 2.87
CA PHE A 260 -15.19 5.69 2.47
C PHE A 260 -15.03 4.68 3.60
N ALA A 261 -14.81 5.11 4.81
CA ALA A 261 -14.60 4.23 5.96
C ALA A 261 -15.90 3.50 6.34
N ALA A 262 -16.97 4.21 6.64
CA ALA A 262 -18.24 3.61 7.06
C ALA A 262 -19.01 2.99 5.89
N GLY A 263 -19.14 3.71 4.77
CA GLY A 263 -19.93 3.25 3.61
C GLY A 263 -19.26 2.17 2.77
N GLN A 264 -17.92 2.15 2.71
CA GLN A 264 -17.15 1.21 1.88
C GLN A 264 -16.09 0.44 2.65
N ARG A 265 -16.08 0.49 3.99
CA ARG A 265 -15.18 -0.29 4.87
C ARG A 265 -13.70 -0.12 4.57
N PHE A 266 -13.25 1.07 4.17
CA PHE A 266 -11.83 1.38 4.11
C PHE A 266 -11.33 1.70 5.53
N ASP A 267 -10.36 0.94 6.01
CA ASP A 267 -9.77 1.09 7.35
C ASP A 267 -8.51 1.96 7.35
N THR A 268 -8.02 2.27 6.16
CA THR A 268 -6.74 2.94 5.97
C THR A 268 -6.84 3.98 4.85
N VAL A 269 -6.43 5.21 5.15
CA VAL A 269 -6.36 6.32 4.18
C VAL A 269 -4.91 6.60 3.82
N ASN A 270 -4.60 6.57 2.54
CA ASN A 270 -3.30 6.98 2.01
C ASN A 270 -3.44 8.32 1.30
N LEU A 271 -2.97 9.38 1.95
CA LEU A 271 -2.98 10.73 1.39
C LEU A 271 -1.89 10.86 0.31
N ILE A 272 -2.28 11.33 -0.86
CA ILE A 272 -1.38 11.75 -1.92
C ILE A 272 -1.49 13.27 -2.02
N PRO A 273 -0.62 14.03 -1.34
CA PRO A 273 -0.73 15.47 -1.35
C PRO A 273 -0.38 16.02 -2.74
N GLU A 274 -1.14 17.00 -3.23
CA GLU A 274 -0.78 17.70 -4.47
C GLU A 274 0.48 18.53 -4.28
N GLN A 275 0.70 19.01 -3.05
CA GLN A 275 1.90 19.72 -2.63
C GLN A 275 2.37 19.12 -1.30
N ALA A 276 3.53 18.47 -1.33
CA ALA A 276 4.15 17.88 -0.15
C ALA A 276 4.83 18.96 0.70
N THR A 277 4.04 19.74 1.44
CA THR A 277 4.52 20.83 2.33
C THR A 277 4.24 20.48 3.79
N SER A 278 5.07 21.00 4.69
CA SER A 278 4.90 20.90 6.15
C SER A 278 3.54 21.43 6.60
N GLU A 279 3.09 22.51 5.97
CA GLU A 279 1.80 23.14 6.28
C GLU A 279 0.63 22.17 5.97
N GLN A 280 0.63 21.55 4.79
CA GLN A 280 -0.42 20.60 4.42
C GLN A 280 -0.41 19.35 5.32
N LEU A 281 0.76 18.85 5.70
CA LEU A 281 0.86 17.76 6.67
C LEU A 281 0.25 18.15 8.01
N ARG A 282 0.60 19.33 8.51
CA ARG A 282 0.09 19.84 9.79
C ARG A 282 -1.43 20.01 9.75
N LEU A 283 -1.97 20.70 8.74
CA LEU A 283 -3.41 20.91 8.59
C LEU A 283 -4.17 19.56 8.54
N PHE A 284 -3.67 18.63 7.75
CA PHE A 284 -4.30 17.31 7.66
C PHE A 284 -4.26 16.57 9.00
N ALA A 285 -3.11 16.60 9.68
CA ALA A 285 -2.91 15.90 10.94
C ALA A 285 -3.71 16.50 12.11
N THR A 286 -3.76 17.85 12.20
CA THR A 286 -4.39 18.52 13.35
C THR A 286 -5.88 18.81 13.17
N GLU A 287 -6.36 18.88 11.94
CA GLU A 287 -7.73 19.28 11.66
C GLU A 287 -8.56 18.19 10.99
N VAL A 288 -8.02 17.46 9.98
CA VAL A 288 -8.78 16.43 9.27
C VAL A 288 -8.82 15.11 10.04
N ILE A 289 -7.66 14.59 10.45
CA ILE A 289 -7.56 13.27 11.11
C ILE A 289 -8.42 13.18 12.38
N PRO A 290 -8.40 14.15 13.30
CA PRO A 290 -9.23 14.08 14.50
C PRO A 290 -10.73 14.04 14.19
N LEU A 291 -11.19 14.85 13.24
CA LEU A 291 -12.59 14.88 12.82
C LEU A 291 -13.02 13.56 12.17
N ALA A 292 -12.19 13.00 11.28
CA ALA A 292 -12.49 11.73 10.63
C ALA A 292 -12.52 10.56 11.65
N ARG A 293 -11.61 10.55 12.62
CA ARG A 293 -11.58 9.53 13.68
C ARG A 293 -12.77 9.64 14.62
N ALA A 294 -13.14 10.84 15.03
CA ALA A 294 -14.33 11.07 15.86
C ALA A 294 -15.60 10.55 15.16
N ALA A 295 -15.81 10.95 13.90
CA ALA A 295 -16.99 10.54 13.13
C ALA A 295 -17.07 9.01 12.92
N THR A 296 -15.95 8.31 12.81
CA THR A 296 -15.95 6.84 12.66
C THR A 296 -16.07 6.08 13.98
N SER A 297 -15.84 6.73 15.13
CA SER A 297 -16.01 6.13 16.45
C SER A 297 -17.46 6.20 16.93
N ASP A 298 -18.17 7.28 16.60
CA ASP A 298 -19.56 7.49 16.98
C ASP A 298 -20.53 6.55 16.25
N ASP A 299 -20.20 6.11 15.03
CA ASP A 299 -20.99 5.11 14.28
C ASP A 299 -20.89 3.68 14.85
N GLN A 300 -20.06 3.44 15.88
CA GLN A 300 -19.86 2.12 16.52
C GLN A 300 -20.50 2.03 17.93
N ALA A 301 -21.09 3.11 18.45
CA ALA A 301 -21.77 3.17 19.74
C ALA A 301 -23.30 3.04 19.54
#